data_ef22161b208c0d600a079a0ca046cacf
#
_entry.id   ef22161b208c0d600a079a0ca046cacf
#
_cell.length_a   1.000
_cell.length_b   1.000
_cell.length_c   1.000
_cell.angle_alpha   90.00
_cell.angle_beta   90.00
_cell.angle_gamma   90.00
#
_symmetry.space_group_name_H-M   'P 1'
#
loop_
_entity.id
_entity.type
_entity.pdbx_description
1 polymer ?
#
loop_
_entity_poly.entity_id
_entity_poly.type
_entity_poly.pdbx_seq_one_letter_code
_entity_poly.pdbx_strand_id
1 'polypeptide(L)'
;MNISRREFARLLGAGAAATAARPALSLARSTGAPANSLTGAGLVRLSSNENPYGPSARALESMTSSFPIACRYPDKNADALVDVLAELNAVEHGQILLGDGSGEILKLAADVFTGPVETDHEGTKGGALVVGDPTFEAILHHAKVNGAEVVKVPLNASFAHDLDKMLTAIKAGLVYICNPNNPTASITPKKQLRDFIAKAPDDTIVLVDEAYHHYADSPDYESVIPLVNEHPNLMVARTFSKVYGMAGLRCGYCVAQSSTIERLRERQSWDSVNIMAAVAAKASLEDADQVRNGRRLNSEVRAFTVAELDRMGFQTIPSQANFIMFDAKRPVVPLIATLKSRQVEVGRLFPAMPNYMRLTIGKKAEMESFLAAFRQIVAIAPA
;
A
#
# COMPACT_ATOMS: atom_id res chain seq x y z
N MET A 1 -20.60 -13.65 38.40
CA MET A 1 -20.67 -15.04 38.89
C MET A 1 -19.26 -15.56 39.05
N ASN A 2 -18.83 -15.78 40.30
CA ASN A 2 -17.50 -16.33 40.57
C ASN A 2 -17.59 -17.85 40.55
N ILE A 3 -17.02 -18.50 39.58
CA ILE A 3 -16.92 -19.95 39.48
C ILE A 3 -15.74 -20.38 40.34
N SER A 4 -15.98 -21.24 41.33
CA SER A 4 -14.94 -21.74 42.23
C SER A 4 -13.98 -22.72 41.54
N ARG A 5 -12.72 -22.79 42.00
CA ARG A 5 -11.70 -23.72 41.46
C ARG A 5 -12.16 -25.20 41.46
N ARG A 6 -13.09 -25.57 42.34
CA ARG A 6 -13.67 -26.94 42.40
C ARG A 6 -14.71 -27.19 41.31
N GLU A 7 -15.47 -26.18 40.92
CA GLU A 7 -16.44 -26.31 39.81
C GLU A 7 -15.74 -26.35 38.44
N PHE A 8 -14.67 -25.62 38.28
CA PHE A 8 -13.83 -25.67 37.07
C PHE A 8 -13.17 -27.05 36.87
N ALA A 9 -12.68 -27.68 37.97
CA ALA A 9 -12.08 -29.02 37.95
C ALA A 9 -13.10 -30.12 37.65
N ARG A 10 -14.40 -29.95 38.00
CA ARG A 10 -15.49 -30.93 37.68
C ARG A 10 -15.91 -30.85 36.20
N LEU A 11 -15.80 -29.67 35.56
CA LEU A 11 -16.05 -29.49 34.13
C LEU A 11 -14.96 -30.13 33.25
N LEU A 12 -13.73 -30.27 33.74
CA LEU A 12 -12.63 -30.93 33.02
C LEU A 12 -12.59 -32.47 33.20
N GLY A 13 -13.32 -33.04 34.18
CA GLY A 13 -13.28 -34.44 34.54
C GLY A 13 -14.23 -35.37 33.81
N ALA A 14 -15.12 -34.87 32.95
CA ALA A 14 -16.19 -35.67 32.30
C ALA A 14 -15.88 -36.02 30.82
N GLY A 15 -14.61 -36.05 30.42
CA GLY A 15 -14.21 -36.29 29.03
C GLY A 15 -13.15 -37.36 28.79
N ALA A 16 -12.91 -38.27 29.73
CA ALA A 16 -11.85 -39.28 29.57
C ALA A 16 -12.40 -40.71 29.42
N ALA A 17 -13.02 -41.01 28.31
CA ALA A 17 -13.14 -42.40 27.78
C ALA A 17 -13.52 -42.36 26.30
N ALA A 18 -12.57 -42.13 25.41
CA ALA A 18 -12.72 -42.45 23.98
C ALA A 18 -11.32 -42.79 23.42
N THR A 19 -11.08 -44.05 23.29
CA THR A 19 -10.18 -44.83 22.44
C THR A 19 -9.23 -44.07 21.51
N ALA A 20 -7.96 -44.39 21.66
CA ALA A 20 -6.85 -44.03 20.78
C ALA A 20 -7.09 -44.45 19.33
N ALA A 21 -7.59 -43.52 18.52
CA ALA A 21 -7.42 -43.53 17.07
C ALA A 21 -6.51 -42.33 16.73
N ARG A 22 -5.23 -42.63 16.45
CA ARG A 22 -4.34 -41.65 15.81
C ARG A 22 -4.91 -41.32 14.45
N PRO A 23 -5.31 -40.08 14.14
CA PRO A 23 -5.52 -39.69 12.76
C PRO A 23 -4.13 -39.63 12.12
N ALA A 24 -3.85 -40.52 11.19
CA ALA A 24 -2.80 -40.31 10.22
C ALA A 24 -3.14 -39.01 9.51
N LEU A 25 -2.32 -37.95 9.71
CA LEU A 25 -2.32 -36.78 8.86
C LEU A 25 -1.94 -37.23 7.46
N SER A 26 -2.91 -37.68 6.67
CA SER A 26 -2.76 -37.74 5.25
C SER A 26 -2.66 -36.31 4.77
N LEU A 27 -1.47 -35.87 4.38
CA LEU A 27 -1.28 -34.74 3.50
C LEU A 27 -2.00 -35.05 2.18
N ALA A 28 -3.32 -34.87 2.18
CA ALA A 28 -4.06 -34.85 0.94
C ALA A 28 -3.45 -33.71 0.11
N ARG A 29 -2.76 -34.08 -0.98
CA ARG A 29 -2.46 -33.14 -2.04
C ARG A 29 -3.78 -32.49 -2.42
N SER A 30 -4.02 -31.27 -1.98
CA SER A 30 -5.12 -30.45 -2.46
C SER A 30 -4.77 -30.12 -3.92
N THR A 31 -5.31 -30.90 -4.84
CA THR A 31 -5.49 -30.48 -6.22
C THR A 31 -6.29 -29.18 -6.15
N GLY A 32 -5.64 -28.08 -6.52
CA GLY A 32 -6.04 -26.70 -6.37
C GLY A 32 -7.55 -26.44 -6.43
N ALA A 33 -8.15 -26.26 -5.27
CA ALA A 33 -9.37 -25.46 -5.19
C ALA A 33 -8.96 -24.01 -5.46
N PRO A 34 -9.65 -23.30 -6.34
CA PRO A 34 -9.32 -21.90 -6.61
C PRO A 34 -9.46 -21.10 -5.29
N ALA A 35 -8.51 -20.21 -5.03
CA ALA A 35 -8.43 -19.35 -3.85
C ALA A 35 -9.71 -18.51 -3.57
N ASN A 36 -10.71 -18.57 -4.43
CA ASN A 36 -12.02 -17.92 -4.31
C ASN A 36 -12.96 -18.52 -3.23
N SER A 37 -12.61 -19.62 -2.57
CA SER A 37 -13.49 -20.23 -1.57
C SER A 37 -13.40 -19.59 -0.18
N LEU A 38 -12.41 -18.72 0.07
CA LEU A 38 -12.23 -18.02 1.36
C LEU A 38 -12.88 -16.62 1.38
N THR A 39 -13.20 -16.04 0.24
CA THR A 39 -14.03 -14.84 0.12
C THR A 39 -15.43 -15.30 -0.23
N GLY A 40 -16.44 -14.93 0.55
CA GLY A 40 -17.84 -15.37 0.37
C GLY A 40 -18.22 -15.48 -1.11
N ALA A 41 -18.75 -16.63 -1.53
CA ALA A 41 -19.03 -16.93 -2.92
C ALA A 41 -19.88 -15.80 -3.54
N GLY A 42 -19.34 -15.10 -4.54
CA GLY A 42 -20.02 -14.06 -5.29
C GLY A 42 -19.60 -12.60 -5.01
N LEU A 43 -18.81 -12.32 -3.96
CA LEU A 43 -18.36 -10.94 -3.66
C LEU A 43 -17.21 -10.51 -4.58
N VAL A 44 -17.44 -9.45 -5.35
CA VAL A 44 -16.41 -8.78 -6.19
C VAL A 44 -15.77 -7.64 -5.38
N ARG A 45 -14.47 -7.77 -5.05
CA ARG A 45 -13.73 -6.84 -4.19
C ARG A 45 -12.82 -5.91 -5.01
N LEU A 46 -13.29 -4.69 -5.26
CA LEU A 46 -12.58 -3.67 -6.03
C LEU A 46 -12.34 -2.38 -5.21
N SER A 47 -12.13 -2.52 -3.90
CA SER A 47 -12.12 -1.38 -2.96
C SER A 47 -10.75 -0.99 -2.43
N SER A 48 -9.76 -1.91 -2.41
CA SER A 48 -8.54 -1.75 -1.59
C SER A 48 -7.24 -1.72 -2.38
N ASN A 49 -7.29 -1.62 -3.70
CA ASN A 49 -6.11 -1.62 -4.58
C ASN A 49 -5.22 -2.85 -4.34
N GLU A 50 -5.86 -4.01 -4.11
CA GLU A 50 -5.19 -5.30 -3.98
C GLU A 50 -4.85 -5.87 -5.37
N ASN A 51 -3.86 -6.74 -5.45
CA ASN A 51 -3.58 -7.52 -6.66
C ASN A 51 -4.48 -8.77 -6.66
N PRO A 52 -5.42 -8.92 -7.61
CA PRO A 52 -6.37 -10.03 -7.60
C PRO A 52 -5.74 -11.39 -7.95
N TYR A 53 -4.48 -11.39 -8.38
CA TYR A 53 -3.75 -12.62 -8.74
C TYR A 53 -2.97 -13.19 -7.54
N GLY A 54 -2.81 -12.43 -6.45
CA GLY A 54 -2.08 -12.86 -5.26
C GLY A 54 -0.56 -12.93 -5.44
N PRO A 55 0.14 -13.55 -4.48
CA PRO A 55 1.59 -13.79 -4.55
C PRO A 55 1.95 -14.78 -5.65
N SER A 56 3.20 -14.74 -6.15
CA SER A 56 3.69 -15.71 -7.14
C SER A 56 3.78 -17.12 -6.55
N ALA A 57 3.81 -18.12 -7.44
CA ALA A 57 4.01 -19.51 -7.03
C ALA A 57 5.31 -19.69 -6.23
N ARG A 58 6.38 -18.98 -6.63
CA ARG A 58 7.68 -19.01 -5.93
C ARG A 58 7.58 -18.43 -4.51
N ALA A 59 6.84 -17.33 -4.33
CA ALA A 59 6.60 -16.75 -3.01
C ALA A 59 5.77 -17.69 -2.12
N LEU A 60 4.72 -18.32 -2.67
CA LEU A 60 3.89 -19.31 -1.95
C LEU A 60 4.70 -20.53 -1.53
N GLU A 61 5.56 -21.06 -2.40
CA GLU A 61 6.46 -22.17 -2.10
C GLU A 61 7.46 -21.81 -1.00
N SER A 62 8.06 -20.61 -1.09
CA SER A 62 8.98 -20.10 -0.06
C SER A 62 8.33 -20.01 1.31
N MET A 63 7.09 -19.51 1.40
CA MET A 63 6.34 -19.49 2.66
C MET A 63 6.06 -20.89 3.19
N THR A 64 5.58 -21.78 2.32
CA THR A 64 5.22 -23.16 2.71
C THR A 64 6.43 -23.93 3.25
N SER A 65 7.58 -23.82 2.61
CA SER A 65 8.83 -24.45 3.04
C SER A 65 9.39 -23.82 4.34
N SER A 66 9.00 -22.62 4.67
CA SER A 66 9.46 -21.89 5.84
C SER A 66 8.58 -22.08 7.09
N PHE A 67 7.42 -22.74 7.02
CA PHE A 67 6.61 -23.00 8.21
C PHE A 67 7.36 -23.68 9.36
N PRO A 68 8.30 -24.64 9.14
CA PRO A 68 9.05 -25.24 10.24
C PRO A 68 9.90 -24.27 11.05
N ILE A 69 10.28 -23.12 10.47
CA ILE A 69 11.08 -22.09 11.15
C ILE A 69 10.24 -20.94 11.71
N ALA A 70 8.91 -21.01 11.66
CA ALA A 70 8.01 -19.99 12.22
C ALA A 70 8.16 -19.76 13.73
N CYS A 71 8.83 -20.70 14.44
CA CYS A 71 9.16 -20.59 15.85
C CYS A 71 10.43 -19.74 16.12
N ARG A 72 11.05 -19.16 15.11
CA ARG A 72 12.27 -18.34 15.19
C ARG A 72 11.97 -16.88 14.92
N TYR A 73 12.79 -15.98 15.48
CA TYR A 73 12.80 -14.59 15.10
C TYR A 73 13.31 -14.41 13.67
N PRO A 74 12.88 -13.34 12.95
CA PRO A 74 13.12 -13.22 11.51
C PRO A 74 14.50 -12.70 11.13
N ASP A 75 15.39 -12.37 12.08
CA ASP A 75 16.66 -11.63 11.87
C ASP A 75 17.39 -12.01 10.58
N LYS A 76 17.78 -13.27 10.44
CA LYS A 76 18.54 -13.74 9.25
C LYS A 76 17.76 -13.62 7.94
N ASN A 77 16.44 -13.77 8.00
CA ASN A 77 15.59 -13.69 6.82
C ASN A 77 15.31 -12.23 6.45
N ALA A 78 15.20 -11.37 7.45
CA ALA A 78 15.08 -9.92 7.28
C ALA A 78 16.38 -9.35 6.70
N ASP A 79 17.55 -9.69 7.25
CA ASP A 79 18.86 -9.28 6.74
C ASP A 79 19.06 -9.73 5.28
N ALA A 80 18.76 -11.01 4.97
CA ALA A 80 18.85 -11.51 3.61
C ALA A 80 17.90 -10.80 2.62
N LEU A 81 16.77 -10.28 3.08
CA LEU A 81 15.88 -9.44 2.26
C LEU A 81 16.49 -8.05 2.07
N VAL A 82 17.06 -7.46 3.12
CA VAL A 82 17.75 -6.15 3.05
C VAL A 82 18.91 -6.21 2.07
N ASP A 83 19.73 -7.28 2.10
CA ASP A 83 20.85 -7.47 1.16
C ASP A 83 20.38 -7.43 -0.30
N VAL A 84 19.32 -8.19 -0.63
CA VAL A 84 18.75 -8.20 -1.99
C VAL A 84 18.17 -6.85 -2.38
N LEU A 85 17.52 -6.15 -1.44
CA LEU A 85 16.96 -4.82 -1.71
C LEU A 85 18.08 -3.77 -1.92
N ALA A 86 19.15 -3.84 -1.15
CA ALA A 86 20.31 -2.96 -1.27
C ALA A 86 20.98 -3.12 -2.64
N GLU A 87 21.23 -4.37 -3.06
CA GLU A 87 21.75 -4.70 -4.37
C GLU A 87 20.84 -4.20 -5.51
N LEU A 88 19.54 -4.50 -5.43
CA LEU A 88 18.54 -4.13 -6.45
C LEU A 88 18.41 -2.61 -6.64
N ASN A 89 18.56 -1.85 -5.57
CA ASN A 89 18.40 -0.41 -5.59
C ASN A 89 19.75 0.34 -5.68
N ALA A 90 20.87 -0.38 -5.76
CA ALA A 90 22.23 0.19 -5.78
C ALA A 90 22.52 1.14 -4.61
N VAL A 91 22.15 0.72 -3.39
CA VAL A 91 22.34 1.44 -2.13
C VAL A 91 23.01 0.54 -1.10
N GLU A 92 23.49 1.12 0.00
CA GLU A 92 24.09 0.36 1.08
C GLU A 92 23.04 -0.34 1.97
N HIS A 93 23.41 -1.43 2.63
CA HIS A 93 22.55 -2.16 3.59
C HIS A 93 21.93 -1.23 4.64
N GLY A 94 22.73 -0.31 5.20
CA GLY A 94 22.29 0.67 6.20
C GLY A 94 21.29 1.71 5.70
N GLN A 95 21.08 1.81 4.39
CA GLN A 95 20.12 2.72 3.76
C GLN A 95 18.72 2.08 3.58
N ILE A 96 18.52 0.83 4.01
CA ILE A 96 17.24 0.12 3.93
C ILE A 96 16.63 -0.06 5.33
N LEU A 97 15.34 0.23 5.46
CA LEU A 97 14.55 -0.12 6.63
C LEU A 97 13.32 -0.93 6.16
N LEU A 98 13.21 -2.16 6.64
CA LEU A 98 11.99 -2.96 6.45
C LEU A 98 10.89 -2.47 7.39
N GLY A 99 9.62 -2.69 7.03
CA GLY A 99 8.48 -2.36 7.88
C GLY A 99 7.28 -3.29 7.68
N ASP A 100 6.38 -3.31 8.67
CA ASP A 100 5.07 -3.99 8.61
C ASP A 100 4.16 -3.33 7.56
N GLY A 101 4.52 -3.54 6.28
CA GLY A 101 4.05 -2.77 5.13
C GLY A 101 4.63 -1.34 5.10
N SER A 102 4.46 -0.64 3.97
CA SER A 102 4.84 0.77 3.89
C SER A 102 4.05 1.66 4.87
N GLY A 103 2.91 1.18 5.40
CA GLY A 103 2.13 1.88 6.41
C GLY A 103 2.92 2.16 7.69
N GLU A 104 3.77 1.23 8.14
CA GLU A 104 4.67 1.47 9.27
C GLU A 104 5.74 2.52 8.93
N ILE A 105 6.30 2.48 7.73
CA ILE A 105 7.25 3.51 7.26
C ILE A 105 6.62 4.91 7.30
N LEU A 106 5.37 5.04 6.83
CA LEU A 106 4.64 6.33 6.88
C LEU A 106 4.39 6.78 8.33
N LYS A 107 4.07 5.83 9.22
CA LYS A 107 3.89 6.13 10.64
C LYS A 107 5.20 6.62 11.26
N LEU A 108 6.30 5.89 11.07
CA LEU A 108 7.61 6.24 11.59
C LEU A 108 8.08 7.60 11.06
N ALA A 109 7.88 7.88 9.76
CA ALA A 109 8.21 9.18 9.18
C ALA A 109 7.41 10.32 9.85
N ALA A 110 6.11 10.12 10.08
CA ALA A 110 5.31 11.11 10.81
C ALA A 110 5.80 11.25 12.26
N ASP A 111 6.06 10.15 12.96
CA ASP A 111 6.48 10.16 14.37
C ASP A 111 7.85 10.86 14.61
N VAL A 112 8.75 10.78 13.62
CA VAL A 112 10.12 11.32 13.74
C VAL A 112 10.22 12.76 13.23
N PHE A 113 9.48 13.10 12.16
CA PHE A 113 9.68 14.33 11.41
C PHE A 113 8.50 15.32 11.50
N THR A 114 7.41 14.97 12.21
CA THR A 114 6.28 15.87 12.40
C THR A 114 5.90 16.00 13.88
N GLY A 115 5.31 17.13 14.25
CA GLY A 115 4.88 17.41 15.63
C GLY A 115 4.95 18.89 15.94
N PRO A 116 4.72 19.27 17.21
CA PRO A 116 4.99 20.63 17.66
C PRO A 116 6.46 20.98 17.39
N VAL A 117 6.70 22.22 16.98
CA VAL A 117 8.07 22.70 16.74
C VAL A 117 8.72 22.98 18.07
N GLU A 118 9.75 22.23 18.40
CA GLU A 118 10.58 22.40 19.59
C GLU A 118 12.01 22.69 19.14
N THR A 119 12.61 23.76 19.68
CA THR A 119 14.00 24.13 19.40
C THR A 119 14.80 23.97 20.69
N ASP A 120 15.80 23.12 20.66
CA ASP A 120 16.75 22.91 21.76
C ASP A 120 18.20 23.09 21.28
N HIS A 121 19.18 22.72 22.10
CA HIS A 121 20.62 22.82 21.77
C HIS A 121 21.06 21.86 20.66
N GLU A 122 20.25 20.86 20.31
CA GLU A 122 20.49 19.88 19.26
C GLU A 122 19.86 20.29 17.92
N GLY A 123 19.02 21.36 17.90
CA GLY A 123 18.34 21.88 16.72
C GLY A 123 16.83 21.93 16.84
N THR A 124 16.17 22.07 15.71
CA THR A 124 14.69 22.12 15.62
C THR A 124 14.17 20.71 15.39
N LYS A 125 13.24 20.25 16.23
CA LYS A 125 12.51 18.99 16.12
C LYS A 125 11.04 19.27 15.84
N GLY A 126 10.35 18.31 15.18
CA GLY A 126 8.96 18.46 14.79
C GLY A 126 8.82 19.24 13.48
N GLY A 127 7.63 19.77 13.25
CA GLY A 127 7.27 20.52 12.05
C GLY A 127 5.95 20.10 11.44
N ALA A 128 5.55 20.80 10.39
CA ALA A 128 4.30 20.52 9.67
C ALA A 128 4.44 19.31 8.74
N LEU A 129 3.30 18.69 8.44
CA LEU A 129 3.16 17.79 7.30
C LEU A 129 2.53 18.53 6.12
N VAL A 130 3.27 18.65 5.02
CA VAL A 130 2.74 19.22 3.76
C VAL A 130 2.36 18.08 2.80
N VAL A 131 1.14 18.09 2.28
CA VAL A 131 0.61 17.05 1.40
C VAL A 131 -0.22 17.61 0.26
N GLY A 132 -0.29 16.87 -0.86
CA GLY A 132 -1.34 17.10 -1.86
C GLY A 132 -2.73 16.70 -1.33
N ASP A 133 -3.81 17.32 -1.80
CA ASP A 133 -5.18 16.96 -1.41
C ASP A 133 -6.08 16.80 -2.65
N PRO A 134 -6.59 15.58 -2.91
CA PRO A 134 -6.44 14.36 -2.10
C PRO A 134 -5.15 13.58 -2.34
N THR A 135 -4.68 12.90 -1.30
CA THR A 135 -3.62 11.90 -1.36
C THR A 135 -3.90 10.74 -0.39
N PHE A 136 -2.96 9.79 -0.22
CA PHE A 136 -3.14 8.68 0.71
C PHE A 136 -3.10 9.16 2.17
N GLU A 137 -4.15 8.87 2.94
CA GLU A 137 -4.46 9.56 4.19
C GLU A 137 -3.77 8.98 5.45
N ALA A 138 -3.11 7.82 5.37
CA ALA A 138 -2.54 7.20 6.58
C ALA A 138 -1.55 8.13 7.29
N ILE A 139 -0.65 8.76 6.55
CA ILE A 139 0.35 9.67 7.13
C ILE A 139 -0.28 10.93 7.77
N LEU A 140 -1.39 11.43 7.22
CA LEU A 140 -2.13 12.57 7.78
C LEU A 140 -2.69 12.24 9.16
N HIS A 141 -3.16 10.98 9.34
CA HIS A 141 -3.66 10.52 10.62
C HIS A 141 -2.54 10.51 11.66
N HIS A 142 -1.39 9.94 11.33
CA HIS A 142 -0.24 9.86 12.25
C HIS A 142 0.30 11.25 12.61
N ALA A 143 0.48 12.15 11.64
CA ALA A 143 0.91 13.52 11.90
C ALA A 143 -0.05 14.27 12.84
N LYS A 144 -1.37 14.10 12.67
CA LYS A 144 -2.38 14.69 13.58
C LYS A 144 -2.31 14.12 14.99
N VAL A 145 -2.09 12.81 15.12
CA VAL A 145 -1.91 12.16 16.45
C VAL A 145 -0.70 12.75 17.17
N ASN A 146 0.36 13.08 16.43
CA ASN A 146 1.57 13.72 16.95
C ASN A 146 1.39 15.22 17.23
N GLY A 147 0.21 15.80 17.00
CA GLY A 147 -0.05 17.24 17.20
C GLY A 147 0.54 18.14 16.11
N ALA A 148 0.93 17.60 14.96
CA ALA A 148 1.47 18.39 13.87
C ALA A 148 0.40 19.15 13.09
N GLU A 149 0.76 20.33 12.59
CA GLU A 149 -0.01 21.03 11.54
C GLU A 149 0.01 20.18 10.26
N VAL A 150 -1.16 20.00 9.62
CA VAL A 150 -1.27 19.35 8.30
C VAL A 150 -1.69 20.40 7.27
N VAL A 151 -0.76 20.76 6.40
CA VAL A 151 -0.96 21.70 5.31
C VAL A 151 -1.34 20.95 4.05
N LYS A 152 -2.58 21.15 3.60
CA LYS A 152 -3.14 20.50 2.42
C LYS A 152 -3.07 21.42 1.22
N VAL A 153 -2.39 21.00 0.16
CA VAL A 153 -2.25 21.72 -1.09
C VAL A 153 -3.12 21.05 -2.16
N PRO A 154 -4.12 21.73 -2.76
CA PRO A 154 -4.91 21.12 -3.82
C PRO A 154 -4.04 20.62 -4.96
N LEU A 155 -4.40 19.46 -5.55
CA LEU A 155 -3.77 18.97 -6.77
C LEU A 155 -4.00 19.97 -7.91
N ASN A 156 -3.11 19.94 -8.91
CA ASN A 156 -3.24 20.78 -10.10
C ASN A 156 -4.34 20.25 -11.06
N ALA A 157 -4.57 20.95 -12.17
CA ALA A 157 -5.59 20.60 -13.15
C ALA A 157 -5.38 19.20 -13.81
N SER A 158 -4.18 18.66 -13.76
CA SER A 158 -3.86 17.30 -14.24
C SER A 158 -3.95 16.24 -13.13
N PHE A 159 -4.49 16.60 -11.96
CA PHE A 159 -4.54 15.76 -10.75
C PHE A 159 -3.16 15.33 -10.22
N ALA A 160 -2.08 15.98 -10.64
CA ALA A 160 -0.74 15.80 -10.10
C ALA A 160 -0.52 16.72 -8.89
N HIS A 161 0.47 16.42 -8.07
CA HIS A 161 0.89 17.30 -6.99
C HIS A 161 1.31 18.67 -7.54
N ASP A 162 0.79 19.76 -6.96
CA ASP A 162 1.20 21.13 -7.28
C ASP A 162 2.47 21.47 -6.48
N LEU A 163 3.60 21.03 -7.02
CA LEU A 163 4.89 21.06 -6.32
C LEU A 163 5.35 22.50 -6.03
N ASP A 164 5.02 23.47 -6.88
CA ASP A 164 5.38 24.88 -6.64
C ASP A 164 4.64 25.44 -5.42
N LYS A 165 3.35 25.14 -5.30
CA LYS A 165 2.59 25.50 -4.10
C LYS A 165 3.02 24.71 -2.87
N MET A 166 3.34 23.42 -3.02
CA MET A 166 3.87 22.64 -1.92
C MET A 166 5.20 23.19 -1.42
N LEU A 167 6.11 23.61 -2.31
CA LEU A 167 7.39 24.21 -1.93
C LEU A 167 7.20 25.51 -1.12
N THR A 168 6.26 26.36 -1.52
CA THR A 168 5.96 27.60 -0.78
C THR A 168 5.27 27.35 0.57
N ALA A 169 4.66 26.18 0.76
CA ALA A 169 3.97 25.79 1.99
C ALA A 169 4.89 25.14 3.03
N ILE A 170 6.15 24.86 2.69
CA ILE A 170 7.12 24.21 3.60
C ILE A 170 7.48 25.15 4.74
N LYS A 171 7.42 24.63 5.99
CA LYS A 171 7.78 25.30 7.23
C LYS A 171 8.67 24.42 8.12
N ALA A 172 9.56 23.63 7.55
CA ALA A 172 10.22 22.48 8.16
C ALA A 172 9.28 21.28 8.43
N GLY A 173 9.86 20.13 8.71
CA GLY A 173 9.13 18.89 9.00
C GLY A 173 9.13 17.91 7.83
N LEU A 174 7.95 17.56 7.31
CA LEU A 174 7.79 16.49 6.33
C LEU A 174 6.91 16.91 5.15
N VAL A 175 7.40 16.69 3.93
CA VAL A 175 6.58 16.73 2.72
C VAL A 175 6.30 15.30 2.27
N TYR A 176 5.04 14.97 2.01
CA TYR A 176 4.63 13.66 1.51
C TYR A 176 4.11 13.76 0.08
N ILE A 177 4.69 12.98 -0.81
CA ILE A 177 4.35 12.89 -2.24
C ILE A 177 4.08 11.44 -2.59
N CYS A 178 2.82 11.08 -2.84
CA CYS A 178 2.45 9.75 -3.34
C CYS A 178 2.54 9.75 -4.88
N ASN A 179 3.44 8.97 -5.44
CA ASN A 179 3.66 8.96 -6.90
C ASN A 179 3.92 7.55 -7.45
N PRO A 180 2.98 6.96 -8.19
CA PRO A 180 1.65 7.45 -8.58
C PRO A 180 0.71 7.70 -7.40
N ASN A 181 -0.13 8.76 -7.50
CA ASN A 181 -0.95 9.21 -6.39
C ASN A 181 -2.16 8.29 -6.12
N ASN A 182 -2.52 8.15 -4.88
CA ASN A 182 -3.78 7.53 -4.44
C ASN A 182 -4.62 8.61 -3.74
N PRO A 183 -5.82 8.99 -4.25
CA PRO A 183 -6.72 8.14 -5.04
C PRO A 183 -6.75 8.39 -6.55
N THR A 184 -6.02 9.33 -7.10
CA THR A 184 -6.17 9.77 -8.50
C THR A 184 -5.50 8.86 -9.52
N ALA A 185 -4.54 8.01 -9.10
CA ALA A 185 -3.69 7.19 -9.97
C ALA A 185 -2.80 7.98 -10.95
N SER A 186 -2.84 9.30 -10.90
CA SER A 186 -2.01 10.22 -11.69
C SER A 186 -0.56 10.21 -11.24
N ILE A 187 0.34 10.66 -12.10
CA ILE A 187 1.75 10.86 -11.77
C ILE A 187 2.09 12.36 -11.68
N THR A 188 3.04 12.65 -10.83
CA THR A 188 3.80 13.90 -10.86
C THR A 188 4.98 13.68 -11.79
N PRO A 189 5.14 14.49 -12.87
CA PRO A 189 6.17 14.27 -13.87
C PRO A 189 7.59 14.28 -13.28
N LYS A 190 8.44 13.35 -13.74
CA LYS A 190 9.78 13.11 -13.23
C LYS A 190 10.64 14.37 -13.13
N LYS A 191 10.60 15.24 -14.18
CA LYS A 191 11.37 16.48 -14.17
C LYS A 191 10.92 17.42 -13.04
N GLN A 192 9.62 17.60 -12.86
CA GLN A 192 9.07 18.45 -11.81
C GLN A 192 9.42 17.92 -10.42
N LEU A 193 9.34 16.59 -10.23
CA LEU A 193 9.68 15.95 -8.97
C LEU A 193 11.16 16.06 -8.64
N ARG A 194 12.05 15.86 -9.61
CA ARG A 194 13.51 16.10 -9.45
C ARG A 194 13.82 17.54 -9.07
N ASP A 195 13.24 18.50 -9.82
CA ASP A 195 13.45 19.93 -9.56
C ASP A 195 12.95 20.33 -8.15
N PHE A 196 11.84 19.72 -7.68
CA PHE A 196 11.30 19.93 -6.34
C PHE A 196 12.26 19.37 -5.26
N ILE A 197 12.70 18.12 -5.41
CA ILE A 197 13.64 17.48 -4.46
C ILE A 197 14.91 18.32 -4.33
N ALA A 198 15.46 18.83 -5.44
CA ALA A 198 16.65 19.65 -5.44
C ALA A 198 16.46 21.05 -4.79
N LYS A 199 15.21 21.54 -4.69
CA LYS A 199 14.87 22.85 -4.11
C LYS A 199 14.33 22.76 -2.69
N ALA A 200 13.96 21.56 -2.23
CA ALA A 200 13.43 21.37 -0.88
C ALA A 200 14.49 21.78 0.15
N PRO A 201 14.11 22.51 1.21
CA PRO A 201 15.05 22.89 2.28
C PRO A 201 15.69 21.67 2.95
N ASP A 202 16.95 21.76 3.34
CA ASP A 202 17.71 20.67 3.96
C ASP A 202 17.12 20.19 5.30
N ASP A 203 16.40 21.07 6.01
CA ASP A 203 15.72 20.78 7.28
C ASP A 203 14.34 20.14 7.11
N THR A 204 13.93 19.89 5.87
CA THR A 204 12.63 19.28 5.53
C THR A 204 12.83 17.94 4.85
N ILE A 205 12.27 16.89 5.42
CA ILE A 205 12.28 15.56 4.78
C ILE A 205 11.26 15.51 3.65
N VAL A 206 11.68 15.03 2.49
CA VAL A 206 10.83 14.72 1.34
C VAL A 206 10.60 13.22 1.27
N LEU A 207 9.40 12.77 1.62
CA LEU A 207 9.00 11.37 1.53
C LEU A 207 8.22 11.13 0.25
N VAL A 208 8.78 10.34 -0.67
CA VAL A 208 8.10 9.90 -1.88
C VAL A 208 7.60 8.47 -1.69
N ASP A 209 6.28 8.30 -1.71
CA ASP A 209 5.63 6.98 -1.62
C ASP A 209 5.44 6.39 -3.02
N GLU A 210 6.25 5.40 -3.34
CA GLU A 210 6.28 4.69 -4.61
C GLU A 210 5.50 3.36 -4.56
N ALA A 211 4.44 3.26 -3.76
CA ALA A 211 3.67 2.02 -3.61
C ALA A 211 3.15 1.44 -4.94
N TYR A 212 2.93 2.27 -5.95
CA TYR A 212 2.42 1.87 -7.27
C TYR A 212 3.49 1.91 -8.38
N HIS A 213 4.74 2.18 -8.05
CA HIS A 213 5.88 2.29 -8.96
C HIS A 213 5.91 1.23 -10.06
N HIS A 214 5.70 -0.03 -9.70
CA HIS A 214 5.79 -1.14 -10.64
C HIS A 214 4.71 -1.16 -11.73
N TYR A 215 3.60 -0.43 -11.55
CA TYR A 215 2.53 -0.34 -12.54
C TYR A 215 2.70 0.82 -13.52
N ALA A 216 3.54 1.81 -13.18
CA ALA A 216 3.76 2.96 -14.03
C ALA A 216 4.53 2.58 -15.31
N ASP A 217 4.00 3.02 -16.46
CA ASP A 217 4.54 2.79 -17.80
C ASP A 217 4.72 4.07 -18.62
N SER A 218 4.38 5.22 -18.04
CA SER A 218 4.58 6.52 -18.63
C SER A 218 6.08 6.85 -18.76
N PRO A 219 6.55 7.41 -19.91
CA PRO A 219 7.90 7.92 -20.04
C PRO A 219 8.20 9.11 -19.12
N ASP A 220 7.14 9.77 -18.60
CA ASP A 220 7.26 10.90 -17.65
C ASP A 220 7.35 10.45 -16.21
N TYR A 221 7.34 9.14 -15.93
CA TYR A 221 7.54 8.57 -14.60
C TYR A 221 8.92 7.95 -14.48
N GLU A 222 9.54 8.14 -13.33
CA GLU A 222 10.71 7.37 -12.88
C GLU A 222 10.74 7.27 -11.35
N SER A 223 11.47 6.29 -10.84
CA SER A 223 11.77 6.20 -9.41
C SER A 223 12.79 7.27 -9.00
N VAL A 224 12.60 7.81 -7.80
CA VAL A 224 13.56 8.77 -7.23
C VAL A 224 14.58 8.11 -6.29
N ILE A 225 14.58 6.78 -6.13
CA ILE A 225 15.60 6.07 -5.33
C ILE A 225 17.03 6.43 -5.75
N PRO A 226 17.38 6.51 -7.06
CA PRO A 226 18.73 6.88 -7.47
C PRO A 226 19.21 8.25 -6.94
N LEU A 227 18.28 9.12 -6.53
CA LEU A 227 18.60 10.46 -6.00
C LEU A 227 18.89 10.47 -4.50
N VAL A 228 18.65 9.37 -3.78
CA VAL A 228 18.81 9.31 -2.31
C VAL A 228 20.24 9.63 -1.87
N ASN A 229 21.24 9.24 -2.65
CA ASN A 229 22.64 9.52 -2.32
C ASN A 229 23.05 10.99 -2.58
N GLU A 230 22.30 11.70 -3.42
CA GLU A 230 22.55 13.10 -3.75
C GLU A 230 21.77 14.06 -2.84
N HIS A 231 20.65 13.59 -2.28
CA HIS A 231 19.72 14.38 -1.46
C HIS A 231 19.51 13.74 -0.07
N PRO A 232 20.26 14.18 0.96
CA PRO A 232 20.23 13.56 2.30
C PRO A 232 18.86 13.60 2.99
N ASN A 233 17.99 14.54 2.60
CA ASN A 233 16.63 14.71 3.10
C ASN A 233 15.57 13.94 2.29
N LEU A 234 15.97 13.11 1.31
CA LEU A 234 15.05 12.29 0.53
C LEU A 234 14.85 10.91 1.17
N MET A 235 13.59 10.52 1.29
CA MET A 235 13.13 9.18 1.67
C MET A 235 12.21 8.62 0.60
N VAL A 236 12.32 7.32 0.32
CA VAL A 236 11.44 6.64 -0.63
C VAL A 236 10.81 5.43 0.04
N ALA A 237 9.48 5.36 0.07
CA ALA A 237 8.75 4.21 0.61
C ALA A 237 8.25 3.30 -0.51
N ARG A 238 8.37 1.99 -0.33
CA ARG A 238 7.84 0.95 -1.24
C ARG A 238 7.16 -0.18 -0.47
N THR A 239 6.34 -0.95 -1.17
CA THR A 239 5.54 -2.02 -0.55
C THR A 239 5.46 -3.27 -1.42
N PHE A 240 5.38 -4.42 -0.78
CA PHE A 240 5.04 -5.70 -1.42
C PHE A 240 3.53 -5.95 -1.52
N SER A 241 2.71 -5.05 -0.99
CA SER A 241 1.25 -5.19 -0.98
C SER A 241 0.59 -5.14 -2.36
N LYS A 242 1.23 -4.51 -3.37
CA LYS A 242 0.61 -4.17 -4.66
C LYS A 242 0.99 -5.18 -5.74
N VAL A 243 1.97 -4.93 -6.60
CA VAL A 243 2.31 -5.83 -7.71
C VAL A 243 2.67 -7.24 -7.24
N TYR A 244 3.29 -7.36 -6.08
CA TYR A 244 3.67 -8.65 -5.50
C TYR A 244 2.50 -9.41 -4.83
N GLY A 245 1.32 -8.81 -4.69
CA GLY A 245 0.11 -9.49 -4.19
C GLY A 245 0.14 -9.88 -2.71
N MET A 246 0.98 -9.23 -1.90
CA MET A 246 1.27 -9.60 -0.52
C MET A 246 0.62 -8.65 0.52
N ALA A 247 -0.53 -8.04 0.20
CA ALA A 247 -1.16 -7.05 1.07
C ALA A 247 -1.41 -7.57 2.51
N GLY A 248 -1.83 -8.82 2.65
CA GLY A 248 -2.10 -9.47 3.95
C GLY A 248 -0.85 -9.92 4.70
N LEU A 249 0.31 -10.04 4.04
CA LEU A 249 1.56 -10.48 4.66
C LEU A 249 2.31 -9.33 5.36
N ARG A 250 1.99 -8.09 5.03
CA ARG A 250 2.55 -6.91 5.67
C ARG A 250 4.07 -6.81 5.51
N CYS A 251 4.55 -6.49 4.31
CA CYS A 251 5.94 -6.18 4.04
C CYS A 251 6.07 -4.92 3.18
N GLY A 252 6.95 -4.05 3.57
CA GLY A 252 7.36 -2.84 2.84
C GLY A 252 8.74 -2.41 3.27
N TYR A 253 9.27 -1.38 2.65
CA TYR A 253 10.58 -0.86 3.00
C TYR A 253 10.72 0.62 2.67
N CYS A 254 11.70 1.24 3.31
CA CYS A 254 12.16 2.59 3.04
C CYS A 254 13.59 2.55 2.54
N VAL A 255 13.92 3.44 1.60
CA VAL A 255 15.29 3.76 1.18
C VAL A 255 15.56 5.22 1.56
N ALA A 256 16.60 5.47 2.33
CA ALA A 256 17.02 6.80 2.74
C ALA A 256 18.52 6.80 3.12
N GLN A 257 19.09 7.94 3.46
CA GLN A 257 20.43 7.98 4.06
C GLN A 257 20.48 7.22 5.39
N SER A 258 21.61 6.59 5.71
CA SER A 258 21.76 5.75 6.91
C SER A 258 21.42 6.51 8.19
N SER A 259 21.77 7.79 8.31
CA SER A 259 21.40 8.62 9.46
C SER A 259 19.88 8.82 9.61
N THR A 260 19.16 8.92 8.51
CA THR A 260 17.68 8.97 8.51
C THR A 260 17.10 7.62 8.92
N ILE A 261 17.65 6.51 8.40
CA ILE A 261 17.23 5.14 8.77
C ILE A 261 17.42 4.89 10.26
N GLU A 262 18.54 5.30 10.84
CA GLU A 262 18.80 5.17 12.28
C GLU A 262 17.75 5.88 13.13
N ARG A 263 17.39 7.13 12.79
CA ARG A 263 16.33 7.89 13.45
C ARG A 263 14.97 7.20 13.40
N LEU A 264 14.62 6.57 12.26
CA LEU A 264 13.38 5.80 12.14
C LEU A 264 13.44 4.52 12.99
N ARG A 265 14.59 3.83 12.99
CA ARG A 265 14.81 2.58 13.74
C ARG A 265 14.64 2.76 15.24
N GLU A 266 15.03 3.92 15.80
CA GLU A 266 14.80 4.23 17.21
C GLU A 266 13.33 4.24 17.63
N ARG A 267 12.41 4.43 16.69
CA ARG A 267 10.96 4.46 16.92
C ARG A 267 10.24 3.20 16.43
N GLN A 268 10.96 2.31 15.75
CA GLN A 268 10.40 1.08 15.22
C GLN A 268 10.31 -0.01 16.29
N SER A 269 9.24 -0.80 16.26
CA SER A 269 9.18 -2.03 17.04
C SER A 269 10.21 -3.04 16.52
N TRP A 270 10.87 -3.76 17.42
CA TRP A 270 11.78 -4.82 17.04
C TRP A 270 11.03 -5.91 16.27
N ASP A 271 11.69 -6.52 15.29
CA ASP A 271 11.16 -7.64 14.49
C ASP A 271 9.80 -7.36 13.84
N SER A 272 9.58 -6.12 13.37
CA SER A 272 8.29 -5.69 12.83
C SER A 272 7.84 -6.48 11.59
N VAL A 273 8.79 -7.05 10.82
CA VAL A 273 8.48 -7.86 9.64
C VAL A 273 8.53 -9.34 9.99
N ASN A 274 7.41 -10.04 9.86
CA ASN A 274 7.34 -11.47 10.15
C ASN A 274 8.11 -12.31 9.12
N ILE A 275 8.56 -13.50 9.55
CA ILE A 275 9.42 -14.37 8.75
C ILE A 275 8.77 -14.81 7.43
N MET A 276 7.45 -15.06 7.41
CA MET A 276 6.74 -15.47 6.19
C MET A 276 6.72 -14.34 5.15
N ALA A 277 6.56 -13.10 5.61
CA ALA A 277 6.62 -11.93 4.76
C ALA A 277 8.04 -11.71 4.19
N ALA A 278 9.08 -11.87 5.01
CA ALA A 278 10.46 -11.68 4.58
C ALA A 278 10.88 -12.71 3.52
N VAL A 279 10.61 -14.00 3.73
CA VAL A 279 10.97 -15.05 2.76
C VAL A 279 10.15 -14.95 1.47
N ALA A 280 8.86 -14.57 1.55
CA ALA A 280 8.01 -14.37 0.38
C ALA A 280 8.46 -13.15 -0.43
N ALA A 281 8.81 -12.05 0.25
CA ALA A 281 9.31 -10.83 -0.39
C ALA A 281 10.61 -11.09 -1.15
N LYS A 282 11.58 -11.76 -0.50
CA LYS A 282 12.84 -12.15 -1.15
C LYS A 282 12.59 -13.03 -2.38
N ALA A 283 11.78 -14.08 -2.24
CA ALA A 283 11.44 -14.97 -3.36
C ALA A 283 10.72 -14.23 -4.51
N SER A 284 9.90 -13.22 -4.19
CA SER A 284 9.22 -12.37 -5.17
C SER A 284 10.19 -11.45 -5.93
N LEU A 285 11.21 -10.91 -5.28
CA LEU A 285 12.24 -10.09 -5.94
C LEU A 285 13.09 -10.91 -6.93
N GLU A 286 13.30 -12.18 -6.63
CA GLU A 286 14.02 -13.13 -7.48
C GLU A 286 13.15 -13.73 -8.62
N ASP A 287 11.84 -13.40 -8.66
CA ASP A 287 10.91 -13.80 -9.72
C ASP A 287 10.74 -12.68 -10.76
N ALA A 288 11.62 -12.68 -11.77
CA ALA A 288 11.62 -11.66 -12.81
C ALA A 288 10.30 -11.56 -13.60
N ASP A 289 9.48 -12.61 -13.59
CA ASP A 289 8.22 -12.67 -14.33
C ASP A 289 7.06 -12.05 -13.54
N GLN A 290 7.13 -12.02 -12.23
CA GLN A 290 6.02 -11.56 -11.40
C GLN A 290 5.64 -10.10 -11.69
N VAL A 291 6.60 -9.20 -11.68
CA VAL A 291 6.35 -7.76 -11.96
C VAL A 291 5.91 -7.57 -13.41
N ARG A 292 6.60 -8.21 -14.37
CA ARG A 292 6.28 -8.10 -15.79
C ARG A 292 4.85 -8.56 -16.09
N ASN A 293 4.46 -9.73 -15.58
CA ASN A 293 3.14 -10.30 -15.78
C ASN A 293 2.06 -9.49 -15.02
N GLY A 294 2.31 -9.11 -13.77
CA GLY A 294 1.39 -8.30 -12.99
C GLY A 294 1.09 -6.96 -13.66
N ARG A 295 2.12 -6.27 -14.17
CA ARG A 295 1.99 -5.02 -14.92
C ARG A 295 1.20 -5.21 -16.21
N ARG A 296 1.53 -6.23 -17.03
CA ARG A 296 0.83 -6.53 -18.29
C ARG A 296 -0.64 -6.83 -18.05
N LEU A 297 -0.97 -7.74 -17.16
CA LEU A 297 -2.35 -8.13 -16.85
C LEU A 297 -3.16 -6.94 -16.33
N ASN A 298 -2.58 -6.14 -15.44
CA ASN A 298 -3.22 -4.92 -14.95
C ASN A 298 -3.48 -3.93 -16.10
N SER A 299 -2.51 -3.68 -16.96
CA SER A 299 -2.63 -2.73 -18.07
C SER A 299 -3.71 -3.15 -19.07
N GLU A 300 -3.77 -4.44 -19.43
CA GLU A 300 -4.80 -4.98 -20.33
C GLU A 300 -6.21 -4.79 -19.76
N VAL A 301 -6.43 -5.16 -18.49
CA VAL A 301 -7.75 -5.06 -17.85
C VAL A 301 -8.11 -3.61 -17.56
N ARG A 302 -7.15 -2.76 -17.20
CA ARG A 302 -7.34 -1.32 -17.03
C ARG A 302 -7.80 -0.68 -18.33
N ALA A 303 -7.11 -0.94 -19.45
CA ALA A 303 -7.47 -0.41 -20.76
C ALA A 303 -8.88 -0.85 -21.18
N PHE A 304 -9.23 -2.12 -20.99
CA PHE A 304 -10.59 -2.63 -21.23
C PHE A 304 -11.62 -1.86 -20.40
N THR A 305 -11.38 -1.69 -19.11
CA THR A 305 -12.34 -1.03 -18.19
C THR A 305 -12.53 0.44 -18.53
N VAL A 306 -11.43 1.16 -18.82
CA VAL A 306 -11.48 2.57 -19.26
C VAL A 306 -12.30 2.71 -20.53
N ALA A 307 -12.03 1.89 -21.56
CA ALA A 307 -12.78 1.95 -22.80
C ALA A 307 -14.28 1.69 -22.62
N GLU A 308 -14.68 0.80 -21.71
CA GLU A 308 -16.10 0.55 -21.41
C GLU A 308 -16.74 1.73 -20.66
N LEU A 309 -16.04 2.35 -19.71
CA LEU A 309 -16.52 3.55 -19.02
C LEU A 309 -16.67 4.73 -19.98
N ASP A 310 -15.70 4.94 -20.89
CA ASP A 310 -15.75 5.98 -21.91
C ASP A 310 -16.95 5.80 -22.86
N ARG A 311 -17.24 4.56 -23.30
CA ARG A 311 -18.46 4.26 -24.11
C ARG A 311 -19.75 4.56 -23.34
N MET A 312 -19.74 4.50 -22.03
CA MET A 312 -20.85 4.89 -21.18
C MET A 312 -20.87 6.39 -20.85
N GLY A 313 -19.88 7.16 -21.37
CA GLY A 313 -19.75 8.61 -21.17
C GLY A 313 -19.14 9.02 -19.83
N PHE A 314 -18.44 8.12 -19.11
CA PHE A 314 -17.75 8.43 -17.86
C PHE A 314 -16.25 8.62 -18.11
N GLN A 315 -15.75 9.81 -17.80
CA GLN A 315 -14.34 10.16 -17.99
C GLN A 315 -13.49 9.65 -16.84
N THR A 316 -12.36 9.03 -17.17
CA THR A 316 -11.37 8.53 -16.22
C THR A 316 -10.16 9.46 -16.13
N ILE A 317 -9.60 9.63 -14.93
CA ILE A 317 -8.28 10.25 -14.77
C ILE A 317 -7.24 9.26 -15.32
N PRO A 318 -6.27 9.69 -16.16
CA PRO A 318 -5.21 8.82 -16.66
C PRO A 318 -4.46 8.11 -15.53
N SER A 319 -4.49 6.77 -15.54
CA SER A 319 -3.98 5.97 -14.42
C SER A 319 -2.63 5.33 -14.73
N GLN A 320 -1.73 5.40 -13.77
CA GLN A 320 -0.44 4.72 -13.71
C GLN A 320 -0.34 3.75 -12.51
N ALA A 321 -1.51 3.23 -12.05
CA ALA A 321 -1.62 2.33 -10.91
C ALA A 321 -2.51 1.11 -11.21
N ASN A 322 -2.77 0.28 -10.20
CA ASN A 322 -3.72 -0.85 -10.29
C ASN A 322 -5.15 -0.46 -9.90
N PHE A 323 -5.51 0.77 -10.11
CA PHE A 323 -6.87 1.30 -9.93
C PHE A 323 -7.06 2.49 -10.86
N ILE A 324 -8.30 2.87 -11.07
CA ILE A 324 -8.70 4.08 -11.78
C ILE A 324 -9.55 4.95 -10.87
N MET A 325 -9.63 6.23 -11.22
CA MET A 325 -10.60 7.16 -10.64
C MET A 325 -11.36 7.82 -11.78
N PHE A 326 -12.69 7.80 -11.72
CA PHE A 326 -13.54 8.36 -12.76
C PHE A 326 -14.65 9.25 -12.19
N ASP A 327 -15.04 10.27 -12.96
CA ASP A 327 -16.16 11.13 -12.61
C ASP A 327 -17.49 10.37 -12.83
N ALA A 328 -18.18 10.06 -11.73
CA ALA A 328 -19.50 9.42 -11.76
C ALA A 328 -20.63 10.42 -12.05
N LYS A 329 -20.32 11.71 -12.26
CA LYS A 329 -21.26 12.82 -12.55
C LYS A 329 -22.33 13.04 -11.50
N ARG A 330 -22.17 12.43 -10.33
CA ARG A 330 -23.07 12.52 -9.17
C ARG A 330 -22.35 12.08 -7.91
N PRO A 331 -22.88 12.40 -6.72
CA PRO A 331 -22.32 11.94 -5.45
C PRO A 331 -22.15 10.41 -5.40
N VAL A 332 -20.95 9.92 -5.04
CA VAL A 332 -20.63 8.48 -5.12
C VAL A 332 -21.19 7.65 -3.96
N VAL A 333 -21.56 8.27 -2.83
CA VAL A 333 -22.03 7.54 -1.64
C VAL A 333 -23.23 6.64 -1.94
N PRO A 334 -24.31 7.10 -2.61
CA PRO A 334 -25.43 6.24 -2.98
C PRO A 334 -25.02 5.13 -3.96
N LEU A 335 -24.10 5.44 -4.91
CA LEU A 335 -23.61 4.45 -5.87
C LEU A 335 -22.83 3.34 -5.18
N ILE A 336 -21.92 3.70 -4.24
CA ILE A 336 -21.14 2.74 -3.44
C ILE A 336 -22.09 1.81 -2.68
N ALA A 337 -23.13 2.35 -2.02
CA ALA A 337 -24.11 1.56 -1.27
C ALA A 337 -24.90 0.60 -2.19
N THR A 338 -25.32 1.09 -3.37
CA THR A 338 -26.08 0.28 -4.33
C THR A 338 -25.20 -0.80 -4.96
N LEU A 339 -23.94 -0.52 -5.30
CA LEU A 339 -22.99 -1.52 -5.79
C LEU A 339 -22.75 -2.60 -4.73
N LYS A 340 -22.55 -2.20 -3.47
CA LYS A 340 -22.37 -3.13 -2.36
C LYS A 340 -23.56 -4.08 -2.17
N SER A 341 -24.79 -3.58 -2.31
CA SER A 341 -26.00 -4.44 -2.25
C SER A 341 -26.07 -5.45 -3.42
N ARG A 342 -25.31 -5.23 -4.49
CA ARG A 342 -25.16 -6.14 -5.63
C ARG A 342 -23.86 -6.97 -5.57
N GLN A 343 -23.29 -7.10 -4.39
CA GLN A 343 -22.06 -7.86 -4.16
C GLN A 343 -20.82 -7.31 -4.92
N VAL A 344 -20.76 -5.98 -5.13
CA VAL A 344 -19.61 -5.30 -5.74
C VAL A 344 -19.12 -4.22 -4.77
N GLU A 345 -17.96 -4.43 -4.17
CA GLU A 345 -17.30 -3.45 -3.31
C GLU A 345 -16.32 -2.59 -4.12
N VAL A 346 -16.53 -1.28 -4.10
CA VAL A 346 -15.67 -0.27 -4.75
C VAL A 346 -15.01 0.63 -3.70
N GLY A 347 -14.14 1.54 -4.13
CA GLY A 347 -13.45 2.47 -3.24
C GLY A 347 -14.41 3.33 -2.41
N ARG A 348 -13.92 3.80 -1.26
CA ARG A 348 -14.69 4.69 -0.37
C ARG A 348 -14.84 6.10 -0.94
N LEU A 349 -15.64 6.93 -0.28
CA LEU A 349 -15.69 8.38 -0.53
C LEU A 349 -14.32 9.03 -0.26
N PHE A 350 -13.92 9.93 -1.13
CA PHE A 350 -12.85 10.91 -0.92
C PHE A 350 -13.48 12.31 -0.83
N PRO A 351 -13.48 12.97 0.35
CA PRO A 351 -14.22 14.21 0.55
C PRO A 351 -13.84 15.35 -0.40
N ALA A 352 -12.57 15.42 -0.82
CA ALA A 352 -12.10 16.39 -1.81
C ALA A 352 -12.62 16.13 -3.23
N MET A 353 -13.16 14.94 -3.52
CA MET A 353 -13.64 14.54 -4.84
C MET A 353 -14.96 13.74 -4.72
N PRO A 354 -16.06 14.35 -4.24
CA PRO A 354 -17.27 13.62 -3.83
C PRO A 354 -18.02 12.94 -4.97
N ASN A 355 -17.76 13.33 -6.21
CA ASN A 355 -18.36 12.74 -7.42
C ASN A 355 -17.45 11.73 -8.11
N TYR A 356 -16.22 11.51 -7.62
CA TYR A 356 -15.28 10.61 -8.23
C TYR A 356 -15.25 9.26 -7.52
N MET A 357 -15.40 8.19 -8.30
CA MET A 357 -15.34 6.82 -7.80
C MET A 357 -13.94 6.23 -8.07
N ARG A 358 -13.28 5.75 -7.01
CA ARG A 358 -12.06 4.94 -7.16
C ARG A 358 -12.44 3.48 -7.34
N LEU A 359 -11.86 2.83 -8.34
CA LEU A 359 -12.12 1.45 -8.70
C LEU A 359 -10.80 0.69 -8.87
N THR A 360 -10.56 -0.31 -8.03
CA THR A 360 -9.43 -1.23 -8.18
C THR A 360 -9.58 -2.03 -9.46
N ILE A 361 -8.49 -2.27 -10.19
CA ILE A 361 -8.49 -3.16 -11.34
C ILE A 361 -8.39 -4.60 -10.84
N GLY A 362 -9.50 -5.32 -10.94
CA GLY A 362 -9.62 -6.74 -10.64
C GLY A 362 -9.25 -7.63 -11.84
N LYS A 363 -9.63 -8.91 -11.78
CA LYS A 363 -9.60 -9.79 -12.94
C LYS A 363 -10.64 -9.33 -13.97
N LYS A 364 -10.46 -9.69 -15.23
CA LYS A 364 -11.38 -9.28 -16.30
C LYS A 364 -12.86 -9.60 -15.97
N ALA A 365 -13.14 -10.80 -15.46
CA ALA A 365 -14.49 -11.20 -15.08
C ALA A 365 -15.07 -10.37 -13.90
N GLU A 366 -14.22 -9.92 -12.98
CA GLU A 366 -14.63 -9.03 -11.88
C GLU A 366 -15.00 -7.64 -12.41
N MET A 367 -14.22 -7.12 -13.38
CA MET A 367 -14.53 -5.85 -14.03
C MET A 367 -15.78 -5.94 -14.90
N GLU A 368 -16.01 -7.04 -15.62
CA GLU A 368 -17.25 -7.30 -16.35
C GLU A 368 -18.47 -7.31 -15.42
N SER A 369 -18.35 -7.93 -14.24
CA SER A 369 -19.39 -7.93 -13.20
C SER A 369 -19.69 -6.54 -12.68
N PHE A 370 -18.64 -5.74 -12.38
CA PHE A 370 -18.79 -4.34 -11.99
C PHE A 370 -19.50 -3.53 -13.09
N LEU A 371 -19.04 -3.62 -14.34
CA LEU A 371 -19.61 -2.87 -15.46
C LEU A 371 -21.09 -3.22 -15.69
N ALA A 372 -21.45 -4.50 -15.58
CA ALA A 372 -22.84 -4.94 -15.70
C ALA A 372 -23.72 -4.34 -14.60
N ALA A 373 -23.27 -4.39 -13.33
CA ALA A 373 -23.98 -3.79 -12.20
C ALA A 373 -24.08 -2.27 -12.32
N PHE A 374 -23.00 -1.62 -12.72
CA PHE A 374 -22.94 -0.16 -12.85
C PHE A 374 -23.85 0.35 -13.97
N ARG A 375 -23.86 -0.29 -15.15
CA ARG A 375 -24.79 0.04 -16.26
C ARG A 375 -26.27 0.02 -15.81
N GLN A 376 -26.67 -1.00 -15.08
CA GLN A 376 -28.05 -1.09 -14.56
C GLN A 376 -28.38 0.05 -13.59
N ILE A 377 -27.42 0.43 -12.72
CA ILE A 377 -27.65 1.48 -11.73
C ILE A 377 -27.79 2.85 -12.43
N VAL A 378 -26.93 3.16 -13.38
CA VAL A 378 -26.95 4.46 -14.06
C VAL A 378 -28.09 4.59 -15.07
N ALA A 379 -28.61 3.48 -15.60
CA ALA A 379 -29.77 3.49 -16.49
C ALA A 379 -31.10 3.78 -15.74
N ILE A 380 -31.19 3.41 -14.46
CA ILE A 380 -32.41 3.60 -13.64
C ILE A 380 -32.47 5.00 -13.03
N ALA A 381 -31.35 5.63 -12.79
CA ALA A 381 -31.28 6.95 -12.16
C ALA A 381 -30.83 8.00 -13.20
N PRO A 382 -31.73 8.81 -13.75
CA PRO A 382 -31.34 9.96 -14.57
C PRO A 382 -30.41 10.91 -13.80
N ALA A 383 -29.54 11.57 -14.50
CA ALA A 383 -28.49 12.45 -13.98
C ALA A 383 -29.07 13.65 -13.20
#